data_4b1eab65d5f48ce7a85bed91a6ef2772
#
_entry.id   4b1eab65d5f48ce7a85bed91a6ef2772
#
_cell.length_a   1.000
_cell.length_b   1.000
_cell.length_c   1.000
_cell.angle_alpha   90.00
_cell.angle_beta   90.00
_cell.angle_gamma   90.00
#
_symmetry.space_group_name_H-M   'P 1'
#
loop_
_entity.id
_entity.type
_entity.pdbx_description
1 polymer ?
#
loop_
_entity_poly.entity_id
_entity_poly.type
_entity_poly.pdbx_seq_one_letter_code
_entity_poly.pdbx_strand_id
1 'polypeptide(L)'
;MVPFHTFSIKMYSWLLSLKQPDGSFVVHHGGEVDVRASYCVLCISLLLGICTPELIDGMQDFVARCQTYEGGLAASAFTDAEHSNGGAPDNSPPLGEAHGGYAHCALASYLTLLRLNDGLPTPSQKKTAITPRKMNLDSCLRWAISQQGLAIEGGAFRGRTNKLVDGCYGWFSGGGMFSVLDAALHVE
;
A
#
# COMPACT_ATOMS: atom_id res chain seq x y z
N MET A 1 -21.90 -23.94 -14.22
CA MET A 1 -21.31 -22.59 -14.27
C MET A 1 -21.82 -21.85 -13.04
N VAL A 2 -20.94 -21.38 -12.12
CA VAL A 2 -21.36 -20.61 -10.93
C VAL A 2 -21.75 -19.21 -11.41
N PRO A 3 -22.94 -18.67 -11.05
CA PRO A 3 -23.33 -17.33 -11.43
C PRO A 3 -22.31 -16.30 -10.93
N PHE A 4 -22.00 -15.28 -11.74
CA PHE A 4 -21.04 -14.21 -11.40
C PHE A 4 -21.31 -13.59 -10.03
N HIS A 5 -22.57 -13.34 -9.70
CA HIS A 5 -23.00 -12.82 -8.39
C HIS A 5 -22.57 -13.72 -7.21
N THR A 6 -22.75 -15.03 -7.34
CA THR A 6 -22.34 -15.99 -6.30
C THR A 6 -20.82 -16.04 -6.13
N PHE A 7 -20.07 -15.89 -7.22
CA PHE A 7 -18.61 -15.81 -7.19
C PHE A 7 -18.16 -14.54 -6.46
N SER A 8 -18.75 -13.39 -6.76
CA SER A 8 -18.40 -12.10 -6.16
C SER A 8 -18.65 -12.11 -4.65
N ILE A 9 -19.75 -12.69 -4.16
CA ILE A 9 -20.04 -12.81 -2.73
C ILE A 9 -18.99 -13.69 -2.02
N LYS A 10 -18.65 -14.83 -2.59
CA LYS A 10 -17.63 -15.73 -2.01
C LYS A 10 -16.26 -15.06 -1.98
N MET A 11 -15.90 -14.37 -3.07
CA MET A 11 -14.65 -13.61 -3.14
C MET A 11 -14.61 -12.51 -2.08
N TYR A 12 -15.67 -11.72 -1.95
CA TYR A 12 -15.77 -10.68 -0.93
C TYR A 12 -15.59 -11.23 0.48
N SER A 13 -16.31 -12.29 0.82
CA SER A 13 -16.22 -12.93 2.14
C SER A 13 -14.81 -13.47 2.41
N TRP A 14 -14.16 -14.02 1.40
CA TRP A 14 -12.79 -14.51 1.51
C TRP A 14 -11.80 -13.34 1.71
N LEU A 15 -11.88 -12.28 0.92
CA LEU A 15 -11.04 -11.08 1.09
C LEU A 15 -11.21 -10.47 2.48
N LEU A 16 -12.46 -10.36 2.95
CA LEU A 16 -12.74 -9.82 4.28
C LEU A 16 -12.17 -10.70 5.40
N SER A 17 -12.11 -12.02 5.21
CA SER A 17 -11.52 -12.94 6.19
C SER A 17 -9.99 -12.84 6.31
N LEU A 18 -9.32 -12.19 5.36
CA LEU A 18 -7.88 -11.92 5.40
C LEU A 18 -7.55 -10.59 6.09
N LYS A 19 -8.57 -9.74 6.32
CA LYS A 19 -8.40 -8.41 6.90
C LYS A 19 -8.02 -8.49 8.36
N GLN A 20 -7.06 -7.63 8.75
CA GLN A 20 -6.63 -7.48 10.14
C GLN A 20 -7.27 -6.24 10.79
N PRO A 21 -7.30 -6.16 12.13
CA PRO A 21 -7.95 -5.04 12.83
C PRO A 21 -7.36 -3.66 12.51
N ASP A 22 -6.09 -3.59 12.12
CA ASP A 22 -5.38 -2.35 11.75
C ASP A 22 -5.57 -1.93 10.29
N GLY A 23 -6.42 -2.65 9.54
CA GLY A 23 -6.69 -2.41 8.12
C GLY A 23 -5.70 -3.07 7.16
N SER A 24 -4.69 -3.76 7.66
CA SER A 24 -3.79 -4.58 6.85
C SER A 24 -4.45 -5.90 6.40
N PHE A 25 -3.75 -6.63 5.53
CA PHE A 25 -4.19 -7.94 5.05
C PHE A 25 -3.07 -8.96 5.13
N VAL A 26 -3.39 -10.16 5.59
CA VAL A 26 -2.50 -11.30 5.44
C VAL A 26 -2.57 -11.84 4.01
N VAL A 27 -1.46 -12.37 3.49
CA VAL A 27 -1.40 -12.92 2.12
C VAL A 27 -2.28 -14.16 1.94
N HIS A 28 -2.46 -14.93 3.01
CA HIS A 28 -3.39 -16.05 3.14
C HIS A 28 -3.65 -16.33 4.62
N HIS A 29 -4.63 -17.18 4.96
CA HIS A 29 -4.86 -17.58 6.34
C HIS A 29 -3.61 -18.18 6.96
N GLY A 30 -3.17 -17.61 8.09
CA GLY A 30 -1.93 -18.01 8.76
C GLY A 30 -0.64 -17.50 8.09
N GLY A 31 -0.75 -16.64 7.07
CA GLY A 31 0.37 -15.98 6.43
C GLY A 31 0.75 -14.65 7.08
N GLU A 32 1.79 -14.04 6.54
CA GLU A 32 2.28 -12.72 6.96
C GLU A 32 1.38 -11.57 6.45
N VAL A 33 1.46 -10.45 7.14
CA VAL A 33 0.94 -9.16 6.67
C VAL A 33 1.91 -8.57 5.65
N ASP A 34 1.38 -8.13 4.49
CA ASP A 34 2.20 -7.60 3.40
C ASP A 34 1.42 -6.60 2.56
N VAL A 35 2.03 -5.48 2.19
CA VAL A 35 1.41 -4.43 1.34
C VAL A 35 0.98 -4.95 -0.03
N ARG A 36 1.58 -6.04 -0.52
CA ARG A 36 1.16 -6.70 -1.77
C ARG A 36 -0.22 -7.31 -1.63
N ALA A 37 -0.56 -7.87 -0.45
CA ALA A 37 -1.90 -8.36 -0.16
C ALA A 37 -2.92 -7.22 -0.22
N SER A 38 -2.62 -6.07 0.42
CA SER A 38 -3.48 -4.87 0.34
C SER A 38 -3.70 -4.42 -1.11
N TYR A 39 -2.64 -4.37 -1.92
CA TYR A 39 -2.73 -4.01 -3.33
C TYR A 39 -3.59 -5.00 -4.13
N CYS A 40 -3.38 -6.30 -3.95
CA CYS A 40 -4.18 -7.33 -4.64
C CYS A 40 -5.65 -7.28 -4.23
N VAL A 41 -5.95 -7.12 -2.93
CA VAL A 41 -7.32 -6.99 -2.43
C VAL A 41 -7.99 -5.77 -3.05
N LEU A 42 -7.32 -4.62 -3.08
CA LEU A 42 -7.86 -3.39 -3.65
C LEU A 42 -8.13 -3.55 -5.16
N CYS A 43 -7.17 -4.06 -5.93
CA CYS A 43 -7.33 -4.29 -7.36
C CYS A 43 -8.48 -5.26 -7.66
N ILE A 44 -8.52 -6.41 -6.98
CA ILE A 44 -9.56 -7.43 -7.20
C ILE A 44 -10.93 -6.88 -6.85
N SER A 45 -11.05 -6.18 -5.71
CA SER A 45 -12.33 -5.64 -5.25
C SER A 45 -12.87 -4.55 -6.19
N LEU A 46 -12.01 -3.70 -6.73
CA LEU A 46 -12.37 -2.68 -7.72
C LEU A 46 -12.80 -3.31 -9.05
N LEU A 47 -12.01 -4.26 -9.58
CA LEU A 47 -12.32 -4.93 -10.85
C LEU A 47 -13.63 -5.72 -10.80
N LEU A 48 -13.97 -6.29 -9.64
CA LEU A 48 -15.21 -7.04 -9.45
C LEU A 48 -16.40 -6.18 -8.99
N GLY A 49 -16.20 -4.88 -8.75
CA GLY A 49 -17.24 -4.00 -8.22
C GLY A 49 -17.72 -4.35 -6.81
N ILE A 50 -16.84 -4.93 -5.98
CA ILE A 50 -17.11 -5.35 -4.60
C ILE A 50 -16.29 -4.57 -3.57
N CYS A 51 -15.69 -3.46 -3.96
CA CYS A 51 -14.95 -2.58 -3.07
C CYS A 51 -15.94 -1.82 -2.16
N THR A 52 -15.94 -2.14 -0.87
CA THR A 52 -16.80 -1.51 0.13
C THR A 52 -15.98 -0.73 1.14
N PRO A 53 -16.57 0.29 1.81
CA PRO A 53 -15.91 1.00 2.91
C PRO A 53 -15.41 0.06 4.01
N GLU A 54 -16.15 -0.98 4.35
CA GLU A 54 -15.76 -1.99 5.34
C GLU A 54 -14.48 -2.72 4.93
N LEU A 55 -14.36 -3.08 3.65
CA LEU A 55 -13.19 -3.80 3.15
C LEU A 55 -11.92 -2.94 3.22
N ILE A 56 -12.01 -1.66 2.87
CA ILE A 56 -10.85 -0.76 2.74
C ILE A 56 -10.56 0.07 3.99
N ASP A 57 -11.41 0.00 5.03
CA ASP A 57 -11.21 0.73 6.28
C ASP A 57 -9.84 0.41 6.92
N GLY A 58 -9.11 1.45 7.33
CA GLY A 58 -7.75 1.35 7.90
C GLY A 58 -6.62 1.05 6.89
N MET A 59 -6.93 0.58 5.67
CA MET A 59 -5.90 0.19 4.69
C MET A 59 -4.98 1.37 4.31
N GLN A 60 -5.52 2.57 4.15
CA GLN A 60 -4.74 3.76 3.78
C GLN A 60 -3.70 4.11 4.87
N ASP A 61 -4.11 4.03 6.13
CA ASP A 61 -3.22 4.29 7.25
C ASP A 61 -2.12 3.22 7.36
N PHE A 62 -2.49 1.94 7.22
CA PHE A 62 -1.54 0.84 7.20
C PHE A 62 -0.45 1.03 6.13
N VAL A 63 -0.82 1.30 4.87
CA VAL A 63 0.18 1.45 3.80
C VAL A 63 1.05 2.69 4.00
N ALA A 64 0.52 3.78 4.58
CA ALA A 64 1.31 4.96 4.92
C ALA A 64 2.33 4.68 6.04
N ARG A 65 2.01 3.81 7.00
CA ARG A 65 2.92 3.37 8.07
C ARG A 65 4.11 2.56 7.56
N CYS A 66 3.97 1.90 6.40
CA CYS A 66 5.05 1.14 5.78
C CYS A 66 6.17 2.01 5.19
N GLN A 67 6.02 3.36 5.19
CA GLN A 67 7.05 4.25 4.66
C GLN A 67 8.29 4.28 5.54
N THR A 68 9.45 3.97 4.95
CA THR A 68 10.74 3.94 5.64
C THR A 68 11.36 5.34 5.71
N TYR A 69 12.40 5.50 6.54
CA TYR A 69 13.18 6.73 6.63
C TYR A 69 13.87 7.12 5.30
N GLU A 70 14.14 6.13 4.43
CA GLU A 70 14.70 6.38 3.08
C GLU A 70 13.68 7.04 2.15
N GLY A 71 12.39 6.92 2.46
CA GLY A 71 11.28 7.43 1.64
C GLY A 71 10.56 6.36 0.81
N GLY A 72 11.20 5.22 0.53
CA GLY A 72 10.52 4.05 -0.05
C GLY A 72 9.65 3.33 0.98
N LEU A 73 9.04 2.21 0.59
CA LEU A 73 8.11 1.49 1.44
C LEU A 73 8.57 0.05 1.68
N ALA A 74 8.41 -0.42 2.90
CA ALA A 74 8.66 -1.78 3.35
C ALA A 74 7.46 -2.69 3.11
N ALA A 75 7.64 -4.00 3.35
CA ALA A 75 6.58 -4.99 3.20
C ALA A 75 5.42 -4.80 4.17
N SER A 76 5.70 -4.35 5.38
CA SER A 76 4.75 -4.25 6.48
C SER A 76 5.15 -3.15 7.46
N ALA A 77 4.34 -2.96 8.49
CA ALA A 77 4.60 -2.10 9.63
C ALA A 77 4.15 -2.83 10.91
N PHE A 78 4.68 -2.42 12.06
CA PHE A 78 4.17 -2.92 13.33
C PHE A 78 2.71 -2.54 13.52
N THR A 79 1.93 -3.44 14.10
CA THR A 79 0.53 -3.20 14.43
C THR A 79 0.41 -2.72 15.88
N ASP A 80 -0.54 -1.81 16.14
CA ASP A 80 -0.77 -1.26 17.50
C ASP A 80 -1.20 -2.29 18.54
N ALA A 81 -1.62 -3.48 18.13
CA ALA A 81 -2.11 -4.52 19.02
C ALA A 81 -1.09 -4.95 20.09
N GLU A 82 0.21 -4.77 19.83
CA GLU A 82 1.28 -5.09 20.79
C GLU A 82 1.74 -3.91 21.64
N HIS A 83 1.31 -2.68 21.32
CA HIS A 83 1.76 -1.44 21.98
C HIS A 83 0.61 -0.58 22.55
N SER A 84 -0.63 -1.08 22.59
CA SER A 84 -1.79 -0.35 23.06
C SER A 84 -1.84 -0.18 24.58
N ASN A 85 -0.84 0.49 25.14
CA ASN A 85 -0.94 1.12 26.46
C ASN A 85 -1.44 2.58 26.33
N GLY A 86 -2.49 2.78 25.53
CA GLY A 86 -3.33 3.98 25.61
C GLY A 86 -2.65 5.29 25.29
N GLY A 87 -2.39 5.59 24.01
CA GLY A 87 -2.35 6.98 23.57
C GLY A 87 -0.99 7.60 23.29
N ALA A 88 -0.44 7.32 22.13
CA ALA A 88 0.37 8.28 21.37
C ALA A 88 0.15 8.02 19.89
N PRO A 89 0.31 9.02 18.98
CA PRO A 89 0.29 8.74 17.56
C PRO A 89 1.32 7.68 17.26
N ASP A 90 0.89 6.66 16.53
CA ASP A 90 1.69 5.47 16.23
C ASP A 90 2.98 5.87 15.48
N ASN A 91 4.08 5.92 16.19
CA ASN A 91 5.43 6.07 15.67
C ASN A 91 6.09 4.71 15.41
N SER A 92 5.31 3.65 15.35
CA SER A 92 5.82 2.31 15.08
C SER A 92 6.59 2.31 13.76
N PRO A 93 7.82 1.78 13.76
CA PRO A 93 8.63 1.76 12.56
C PRO A 93 8.08 0.75 11.54
N PRO A 94 8.33 0.97 10.24
CA PRO A 94 8.05 -0.04 9.22
C PRO A 94 8.89 -1.31 9.48
N LEU A 95 8.35 -2.45 9.08
CA LEU A 95 9.03 -3.75 9.16
C LEU A 95 9.75 -4.05 7.85
N GLY A 96 11.08 -3.96 7.91
CA GLY A 96 11.95 -4.25 6.78
C GLY A 96 12.52 -3.03 6.07
N GLU A 97 13.24 -3.27 4.99
CA GLU A 97 13.87 -2.25 4.15
C GLU A 97 12.93 -1.76 3.05
N ALA A 98 13.17 -0.56 2.54
CA ALA A 98 12.49 -0.03 1.36
C ALA A 98 12.78 -0.91 0.13
N HIS A 99 11.74 -1.28 -0.61
CA HIS A 99 11.86 -2.18 -1.74
C HIS A 99 10.89 -1.80 -2.87
N GLY A 100 11.36 -1.80 -4.14
CA GLY A 100 10.58 -1.35 -5.29
C GLY A 100 9.22 -2.01 -5.46
N GLY A 101 9.15 -3.34 -5.28
CA GLY A 101 7.88 -4.06 -5.36
C GLY A 101 6.89 -3.66 -4.27
N TYR A 102 7.35 -3.49 -3.04
CA TYR A 102 6.50 -3.02 -1.94
C TYR A 102 6.12 -1.55 -2.12
N ALA A 103 7.08 -0.72 -2.51
CA ALA A 103 6.84 0.70 -2.74
C ALA A 103 5.79 0.94 -3.83
N HIS A 104 5.87 0.20 -4.94
CA HIS A 104 4.85 0.27 -6.00
C HIS A 104 3.47 -0.11 -5.49
N CYS A 105 3.34 -1.28 -4.84
CA CYS A 105 2.06 -1.76 -4.32
C CYS A 105 1.45 -0.82 -3.29
N ALA A 106 2.25 -0.36 -2.32
CA ALA A 106 1.78 0.53 -1.26
C ALA A 106 1.40 1.92 -1.81
N LEU A 107 2.25 2.52 -2.67
CA LEU A 107 1.97 3.84 -3.26
C LEU A 107 0.72 3.81 -4.14
N ALA A 108 0.60 2.80 -5.01
CA ALA A 108 -0.58 2.63 -5.86
C ALA A 108 -1.86 2.45 -5.02
N SER A 109 -1.79 1.65 -3.94
CA SER A 109 -2.90 1.49 -3.01
C SER A 109 -3.26 2.80 -2.33
N TYR A 110 -2.27 3.51 -1.79
CA TYR A 110 -2.47 4.78 -1.09
C TYR A 110 -3.18 5.82 -1.95
N LEU A 111 -2.70 6.04 -3.18
CA LEU A 111 -3.28 7.03 -4.09
C LEU A 111 -4.65 6.62 -4.63
N THR A 112 -4.87 5.33 -4.85
CA THR A 112 -6.19 4.80 -5.22
C THR A 112 -7.20 5.04 -4.09
N LEU A 113 -6.81 4.78 -2.84
CA LEU A 113 -7.66 5.00 -1.66
C LEU A 113 -7.96 6.48 -1.43
N LEU A 114 -7.00 7.39 -1.67
CA LEU A 114 -7.27 8.84 -1.63
C LEU A 114 -8.38 9.22 -2.60
N ARG A 115 -8.30 8.78 -3.86
CA ARG A 115 -9.32 9.05 -4.88
C ARG A 115 -10.69 8.45 -4.57
N LEU A 116 -10.71 7.25 -3.98
CA LEU A 116 -11.94 6.62 -3.55
C LEU A 116 -12.60 7.40 -2.40
N ASN A 117 -11.81 7.88 -1.45
CA ASN A 117 -12.32 8.65 -0.32
C ASN A 117 -12.88 10.02 -0.74
N ASP A 118 -12.37 10.64 -1.80
CA ASP A 118 -12.89 11.88 -2.35
C ASP A 118 -14.24 11.69 -3.06
N GLY A 119 -14.54 10.47 -3.55
CA GLY A 119 -15.74 10.14 -4.32
C GLY A 119 -16.81 9.32 -3.60
N LEU A 120 -16.50 8.70 -2.46
CA LEU A 120 -17.44 7.88 -1.70
C LEU A 120 -18.11 8.71 -0.59
N PRO A 121 -19.46 8.57 -0.39
CA PRO A 121 -20.09 9.09 0.82
C PRO A 121 -19.43 8.41 2.01
N THR A 122 -18.71 9.19 2.81
CA THR A 122 -18.10 8.72 4.05
C THR A 122 -19.18 8.07 4.92
N PRO A 123 -19.08 6.77 5.26
CA PRO A 123 -19.87 6.24 6.36
C PRO A 123 -19.53 7.11 7.56
N SER A 124 -20.53 7.39 8.40
CA SER A 124 -20.34 8.15 9.65
C SER A 124 -19.14 7.56 10.37
N GLN A 125 -17.96 8.07 10.07
CA GLN A 125 -16.75 7.68 10.78
C GLN A 125 -17.03 7.99 12.24
N LYS A 126 -17.13 6.96 13.08
CA LYS A 126 -16.80 7.15 14.48
C LYS A 126 -15.47 7.87 14.46
N LYS A 127 -15.48 9.15 14.81
CA LYS A 127 -14.30 9.98 14.92
C LYS A 127 -13.38 9.32 15.95
N THR A 128 -12.60 8.37 15.51
CA THR A 128 -11.36 8.05 16.20
C THR A 128 -10.51 9.30 16.05
N ALA A 129 -10.14 9.90 17.17
CA ALA A 129 -9.42 11.19 17.25
C ALA A 129 -7.99 11.14 16.68
N ILE A 130 -7.67 10.15 15.86
CA ILE A 130 -6.36 9.94 15.27
C ILE A 130 -6.42 10.42 13.81
N THR A 131 -5.66 11.47 13.52
CA THR A 131 -5.48 11.94 12.14
C THR A 131 -4.75 10.85 11.34
N PRO A 132 -5.30 10.37 10.21
CA PRO A 132 -4.64 9.34 9.40
C PRO A 132 -3.22 9.78 9.02
N ARG A 133 -2.26 8.86 9.11
CA ARG A 133 -0.88 9.13 8.72
C ARG A 133 -0.82 9.45 7.23
N LYS A 134 -0.12 10.54 6.89
CA LYS A 134 0.09 10.94 5.50
C LYS A 134 1.42 10.37 5.00
N MET A 135 1.38 9.76 3.82
CA MET A 135 2.60 9.36 3.11
C MET A 135 3.34 10.61 2.59
N ASN A 136 4.65 10.65 2.77
CA ASN A 136 5.49 11.71 2.23
C ASN A 136 5.86 11.39 0.77
N LEU A 137 5.11 11.93 -0.18
CA LEU A 137 5.29 11.66 -1.61
C LEU A 137 6.61 12.21 -2.16
N ASP A 138 7.10 13.34 -1.64
CA ASP A 138 8.40 13.91 -2.04
C ASP A 138 9.56 12.99 -1.65
N SER A 139 9.50 12.41 -0.46
CA SER A 139 10.48 11.42 -0.02
C SER A 139 10.43 10.16 -0.87
N CYS A 140 9.21 9.74 -1.23
CA CYS A 140 8.98 8.58 -2.09
C CYS A 140 9.58 8.81 -3.49
N LEU A 141 9.36 9.99 -4.06
CA LEU A 141 9.94 10.38 -5.36
C LEU A 141 11.48 10.41 -5.30
N ARG A 142 12.07 11.04 -4.28
CA ARG A 142 13.53 11.07 -4.11
C ARG A 142 14.09 9.65 -4.00
N TRP A 143 13.45 8.78 -3.23
CA TRP A 143 13.87 7.39 -3.11
C TRP A 143 13.79 6.67 -4.46
N ALA A 144 12.69 6.81 -5.21
CA ALA A 144 12.53 6.18 -6.52
C ALA A 144 13.61 6.61 -7.52
N ILE A 145 13.93 7.92 -7.58
CA ILE A 145 15.01 8.45 -8.41
C ILE A 145 16.36 7.82 -8.01
N SER A 146 16.62 7.67 -6.71
CA SER A 146 17.88 7.09 -6.21
C SER A 146 18.04 5.60 -6.53
N GLN A 147 16.97 4.91 -6.95
CA GLN A 147 17.05 3.52 -7.37
C GLN A 147 17.56 3.35 -8.82
N GLN A 148 17.74 4.43 -9.58
CA GLN A 148 18.34 4.34 -10.89
C GLN A 148 19.82 3.96 -10.80
N GLY A 149 20.23 2.96 -11.57
CA GLY A 149 21.59 2.48 -11.65
C GLY A 149 22.51 3.44 -12.40
N LEU A 150 23.80 3.17 -12.32
CA LEU A 150 24.83 3.94 -13.05
C LEU A 150 24.75 3.69 -14.55
N ALA A 151 25.38 4.58 -15.34
CA ALA A 151 25.45 4.43 -16.80
C ALA A 151 26.07 3.10 -17.24
N ILE A 152 27.06 2.58 -16.48
CA ILE A 152 27.65 1.26 -16.72
C ILE A 152 26.69 0.10 -16.51
N GLU A 153 25.64 0.30 -15.70
CA GLU A 153 24.56 -0.65 -15.47
C GLU A 153 23.39 -0.44 -16.45
N GLY A 154 23.61 0.33 -17.51
CA GLY A 154 22.62 0.65 -18.54
C GLY A 154 21.53 1.62 -18.08
N GLY A 155 21.69 2.29 -16.93
CA GLY A 155 20.68 3.18 -16.35
C GLY A 155 19.41 2.45 -15.88
N ALA A 156 19.45 1.13 -15.73
CA ALA A 156 18.35 0.33 -15.23
C ALA A 156 18.06 0.63 -13.75
N PHE A 157 16.97 0.09 -13.23
CA PHE A 157 16.57 0.32 -11.84
C PHE A 157 16.92 -0.86 -10.94
N ARG A 158 17.21 -0.56 -9.67
CA ARG A 158 17.36 -1.53 -8.58
C ARG A 158 16.12 -1.53 -7.70
N GLY A 159 15.91 -2.64 -7.00
CA GLY A 159 14.78 -2.78 -6.09
C GLY A 159 15.05 -2.27 -4.69
N ARG A 160 16.31 -2.14 -4.31
CA ARG A 160 16.75 -1.78 -2.95
C ARG A 160 18.08 -1.05 -2.99
N THR A 161 18.33 -0.21 -2.01
CA THR A 161 19.61 0.45 -1.80
C THR A 161 20.77 -0.57 -1.78
N ASN A 162 21.86 -0.28 -2.46
CA ASN A 162 23.06 -1.10 -2.53
C ASN A 162 22.89 -2.52 -3.14
N LYS A 163 21.86 -2.72 -3.97
CA LYS A 163 21.67 -3.95 -4.75
C LYS A 163 21.91 -3.70 -6.23
N LEU A 164 22.10 -4.79 -6.98
CA LEU A 164 22.23 -4.72 -8.44
C LEU A 164 20.90 -4.35 -9.09
N VAL A 165 20.99 -3.79 -10.29
CA VAL A 165 19.83 -3.55 -11.16
C VAL A 165 19.22 -4.87 -11.63
N ASP A 166 17.90 -4.86 -11.85
CA ASP A 166 17.15 -6.00 -12.37
C ASP A 166 16.00 -5.48 -13.22
N GLY A 167 15.70 -6.19 -14.31
CA GLY A 167 14.71 -5.77 -15.32
C GLY A 167 13.30 -5.51 -14.76
N CYS A 168 12.86 -6.25 -13.73
CA CYS A 168 11.53 -6.05 -13.14
C CYS A 168 11.38 -4.68 -12.47
N TYR A 169 12.47 -4.08 -11.98
CA TYR A 169 12.41 -2.77 -11.34
C TYR A 169 12.33 -1.60 -12.34
N GLY A 170 12.51 -1.86 -13.63
CA GLY A 170 12.11 -0.91 -14.68
C GLY A 170 10.64 -0.52 -14.55
N TRP A 171 9.79 -1.45 -14.08
CA TRP A 171 8.41 -1.19 -13.71
C TRP A 171 8.26 -0.74 -12.24
N PHE A 172 8.68 -1.56 -11.29
CA PHE A 172 8.36 -1.35 -9.87
C PHE A 172 9.03 -0.12 -9.25
N SER A 173 10.28 0.19 -9.59
CA SER A 173 10.98 1.39 -9.08
C SER A 173 11.05 2.51 -10.11
N GLY A 174 10.86 2.20 -11.39
CA GLY A 174 10.91 3.11 -12.51
C GLY A 174 9.53 3.52 -13.01
N GLY A 175 9.21 3.18 -14.25
CA GLY A 175 8.05 3.66 -14.98
C GLY A 175 6.73 3.53 -14.27
N GLY A 176 6.44 2.40 -13.64
CA GLY A 176 5.19 2.19 -12.89
C GLY A 176 5.08 3.11 -11.68
N MET A 177 6.16 3.28 -10.92
CA MET A 177 6.16 4.17 -9.75
C MET A 177 6.07 5.64 -10.15
N PHE A 178 6.82 6.07 -11.17
CA PHE A 178 6.75 7.44 -11.67
C PHE A 178 5.37 7.77 -12.26
N SER A 179 4.73 6.84 -12.99
CA SER A 179 3.37 7.04 -13.51
C SER A 179 2.35 7.24 -12.39
N VAL A 180 2.48 6.50 -11.28
CA VAL A 180 1.59 6.64 -10.13
C VAL A 180 1.83 7.98 -9.43
N LEU A 181 3.09 8.40 -9.25
CA LEU A 181 3.44 9.69 -8.65
C LEU A 181 3.00 10.87 -9.52
N ASP A 182 3.21 10.80 -10.84
CA ASP A 182 2.77 11.82 -11.80
C ASP A 182 1.24 12.01 -11.73
N ALA A 183 0.51 10.89 -11.72
CA ALA A 183 -0.95 10.91 -11.55
C ALA A 183 -1.40 11.54 -10.21
N ALA A 184 -0.56 11.52 -9.16
CA ALA A 184 -0.87 12.16 -7.88
C ALA A 184 -0.63 13.67 -7.90
N LEU A 185 0.40 14.12 -8.63
CA LEU A 185 0.79 15.54 -8.69
C LEU A 185 -0.13 16.38 -9.59
N HIS A 186 -0.89 15.73 -10.49
CA HIS A 186 -1.81 16.40 -11.43
C HIS A 186 -3.28 16.34 -11.00
N VAL A 187 -3.56 15.97 -9.75
CA VAL A 187 -4.90 16.07 -9.14
C VAL A 187 -4.97 17.41 -8.41
N GLU A 188 -5.20 18.49 -9.16
CA GLU A 188 -5.70 19.78 -8.66
C GLU A 188 -7.19 19.92 -8.93
#